data_4c9b151ebdb21324a0c35efe8fb566b4
#
_entry.id   4c9b151ebdb21324a0c35efe8fb566b4
#
_cell.length_a   1.000
_cell.length_b   1.000
_cell.length_c   1.000
_cell.angle_alpha   90.00
_cell.angle_beta   90.00
_cell.angle_gamma   90.00
#
_symmetry.space_group_name_H-M   'P 1'
#
loop_
_entity.id
_entity.type
_entity.pdbx_description
1 polymer ?
#
loop_
_entity_poly.entity_id
_entity_poly.type
_entity_poly.pdbx_seq_one_letter_code
_entity_poly.pdbx_strand_id
1 'polypeptide(L)'
;MLYTYTAVITESDNVFYAKVPDIDGCITTGNTLAEAIELITDALNLCLTVLEDEDIQPHPATPQSMIPHDPDDVLTIIQANTIQYRSKTDTKAVRKNVSLPAWMSNLADKRGINCSKVLQDALLSVLS
;
A
#
# COMPACT_ATOMS: atom_id res chain seq x y z
N MET A 1 4.70 1.70 -4.17
CA MET A 1 4.02 1.83 -5.44
C MET A 1 2.56 2.20 -5.21
N LEU A 2 1.97 2.96 -6.10
CA LEU A 2 0.59 3.42 -5.98
C LEU A 2 -0.32 2.61 -6.90
N TYR A 3 -1.40 2.08 -6.35
CA TYR A 3 -2.38 1.28 -7.09
C TYR A 3 -3.78 1.87 -6.91
N THR A 4 -4.60 1.73 -7.93
CA THR A 4 -6.00 2.15 -7.90
C THR A 4 -6.88 0.99 -8.35
N TYR A 5 -7.82 0.60 -7.50
CA TYR A 5 -8.76 -0.49 -7.78
C TYR A 5 -10.17 -0.08 -7.38
N THR A 6 -11.16 -0.79 -7.90
CA THR A 6 -12.55 -0.61 -7.49
C THR A 6 -12.91 -1.61 -6.40
N ALA A 7 -13.48 -1.11 -5.32
CA ALA A 7 -14.09 -1.93 -4.28
C ALA A 7 -15.61 -1.99 -4.48
N VAL A 8 -16.18 -3.15 -4.24
CA VAL A 8 -17.64 -3.38 -4.25
C VAL A 8 -18.09 -3.61 -2.83
N ILE A 9 -19.05 -2.83 -2.36
CA ILE A 9 -19.56 -2.90 -0.99
C ILE A 9 -21.02 -3.25 -1.01
N THR A 10 -21.38 -4.35 -0.34
CA THR A 10 -22.75 -4.86 -0.22
C THR A 10 -23.20 -4.77 1.23
N GLU A 11 -24.36 -4.15 1.46
CA GLU A 11 -24.99 -4.13 2.79
C GLU A 11 -25.93 -5.31 2.93
N SER A 12 -25.81 -6.05 4.05
CA SER A 12 -26.72 -7.13 4.41
C SER A 12 -26.79 -7.23 5.93
N ASP A 13 -28.01 -7.22 6.48
CA ASP A 13 -28.25 -7.32 7.93
C ASP A 13 -27.44 -6.31 8.77
N ASN A 14 -27.37 -5.07 8.30
CA ASN A 14 -26.61 -3.96 8.91
C ASN A 14 -25.09 -4.19 8.96
N VAL A 15 -24.59 -5.10 8.14
CA VAL A 15 -23.15 -5.33 7.96
C VAL A 15 -22.77 -4.97 6.54
N PHE A 16 -21.67 -4.28 6.37
CA PHE A 16 -21.13 -3.89 5.07
C PHE A 16 -20.01 -4.85 4.69
N TYR A 17 -20.22 -5.59 3.61
CA TYR A 17 -19.24 -6.53 3.06
C TYR A 17 -18.52 -5.85 1.90
N ALA A 18 -17.20 -5.71 2.02
CA ALA A 18 -16.37 -5.05 1.01
C ALA A 18 -15.41 -6.05 0.37
N LYS A 19 -15.21 -5.92 -0.93
CA LYS A 19 -14.24 -6.73 -1.68
C LYS A 19 -13.61 -5.92 -2.79
N VAL A 20 -12.40 -6.30 -3.18
CA VAL A 20 -11.77 -5.84 -4.41
C VAL A 20 -11.76 -7.04 -5.37
N PRO A 21 -12.67 -7.09 -6.37
CA PRO A 21 -12.81 -8.28 -7.22
C PRO A 21 -11.56 -8.66 -7.98
N ASP A 22 -10.73 -7.69 -8.34
CA ASP A 22 -9.50 -7.94 -9.10
C ASP A 22 -8.39 -8.60 -8.28
N ILE A 23 -8.48 -8.57 -6.96
CA ILE A 23 -7.46 -9.12 -6.07
C ILE A 23 -8.06 -10.24 -5.25
N ASP A 24 -7.56 -11.45 -5.46
CA ASP A 24 -8.04 -12.63 -4.73
C ASP A 24 -7.80 -12.49 -3.22
N GLY A 25 -8.81 -12.82 -2.44
CA GLY A 25 -8.72 -12.79 -0.98
C GLY A 25 -8.81 -11.41 -0.36
N CYS A 26 -8.99 -10.36 -1.16
CA CYS A 26 -9.14 -8.99 -0.65
C CYS A 26 -10.61 -8.73 -0.30
N ILE A 27 -11.01 -9.16 0.89
CA ILE A 27 -12.37 -9.02 1.42
C ILE A 27 -12.32 -8.60 2.88
N THR A 28 -13.34 -7.86 3.30
CA THR A 28 -13.49 -7.46 4.69
C THR A 28 -14.95 -7.13 5.01
N THR A 29 -15.24 -6.87 6.28
CA THR A 29 -16.56 -6.44 6.74
C THR A 29 -16.41 -5.21 7.63
N GLY A 30 -17.43 -4.36 7.66
CA GLY A 30 -17.48 -3.21 8.55
C GLY A 30 -18.89 -2.99 9.07
N ASN A 31 -19.02 -2.26 10.15
CA ASN A 31 -20.31 -1.92 10.75
C ASN A 31 -20.94 -0.68 10.11
N THR A 32 -20.13 0.11 9.43
CA THR A 32 -20.57 1.30 8.69
C THR A 32 -19.92 1.29 7.31
N LEU A 33 -20.47 2.06 6.39
CA LEU A 33 -19.87 2.22 5.05
C LEU A 33 -18.45 2.79 5.15
N ALA A 34 -18.26 3.81 5.98
CA ALA A 34 -16.94 4.44 6.17
C ALA A 34 -15.92 3.45 6.72
N GLU A 35 -16.30 2.64 7.71
CA GLU A 35 -15.44 1.60 8.28
C GLU A 35 -15.09 0.54 7.23
N ALA A 36 -16.06 0.10 6.43
CA ALA A 36 -15.83 -0.89 5.38
C ALA A 36 -14.82 -0.36 4.34
N ILE A 37 -14.93 0.91 3.94
CA ILE A 37 -13.99 1.54 3.01
C ILE A 37 -12.58 1.59 3.60
N GLU A 38 -12.46 1.99 4.85
CA GLU A 38 -11.17 2.05 5.53
C GLU A 38 -10.52 0.68 5.64
N LEU A 39 -11.29 -0.33 6.06
CA LEU A 39 -10.79 -1.69 6.23
C LEU A 39 -10.46 -2.37 4.91
N ILE A 40 -11.23 -2.13 3.85
CA ILE A 40 -10.91 -2.71 2.54
C ILE A 40 -9.67 -2.05 1.92
N THR A 41 -9.45 -0.78 2.18
CA THR A 41 -8.23 -0.09 1.76
C THR A 41 -7.01 -0.70 2.46
N ASP A 42 -7.12 -0.96 3.74
CA ASP A 42 -6.06 -1.62 4.52
C ASP A 42 -5.80 -3.04 4.03
N ALA A 43 -6.86 -3.81 3.76
CA ALA A 43 -6.75 -5.16 3.22
C ALA A 43 -6.10 -5.16 1.83
N LEU A 44 -6.42 -4.19 0.98
CA LEU A 44 -5.81 -4.05 -0.34
C LEU A 44 -4.31 -3.78 -0.22
N ASN A 45 -3.91 -2.87 0.67
CA ASN A 45 -2.50 -2.59 0.93
C ASN A 45 -1.75 -3.85 1.36
N LEU A 46 -2.33 -4.62 2.27
CA LEU A 46 -1.71 -5.87 2.73
C LEU A 46 -1.57 -6.88 1.59
N CYS A 47 -2.63 -7.12 0.82
CA CYS A 47 -2.61 -8.06 -0.28
C CYS A 47 -1.58 -7.68 -1.34
N LEU A 48 -1.52 -6.41 -1.72
CA LEU A 48 -0.56 -5.93 -2.71
C LEU A 48 0.88 -6.00 -2.20
N THR A 49 1.10 -5.70 -0.93
CA THR A 49 2.42 -5.82 -0.32
C THR A 49 2.92 -7.27 -0.35
N VAL A 50 2.05 -8.23 -0.06
CA VAL A 50 2.39 -9.65 -0.15
C VAL A 50 2.73 -10.04 -1.60
N LEU A 51 1.94 -9.59 -2.57
CA LEU A 51 2.22 -9.87 -3.99
C LEU A 51 3.55 -9.27 -4.43
N GLU A 52 3.86 -8.04 -4.01
CA GLU A 52 5.15 -7.41 -4.29
C GLU A 52 6.31 -8.21 -3.69
N ASP A 53 6.17 -8.69 -2.47
CA ASP A 53 7.21 -9.47 -1.79
C ASP A 53 7.46 -10.82 -2.47
N GLU A 54 6.43 -11.39 -3.09
CA GLU A 54 6.51 -12.65 -3.82
C GLU A 54 6.86 -12.47 -5.30
N ASP A 55 7.09 -11.24 -5.74
CA ASP A 55 7.34 -10.87 -7.14
C ASP A 55 6.22 -11.33 -8.09
N ILE A 56 4.98 -11.31 -7.60
CA ILE A 56 3.79 -11.64 -8.38
C ILE A 56 3.13 -10.36 -8.87
N GLN A 57 2.94 -10.26 -10.20
CA GLN A 57 2.24 -9.13 -10.79
C GLN A 57 0.76 -9.18 -10.42
N PRO A 58 0.19 -8.13 -9.79
CA PRO A 58 -1.24 -8.12 -9.49
C PRO A 58 -2.08 -8.01 -10.76
N HIS A 59 -3.31 -8.51 -10.70
CA HIS A 59 -4.25 -8.38 -11.80
C HIS A 59 -4.47 -6.89 -12.12
N PRO A 60 -4.48 -6.48 -13.39
CA PRO A 60 -4.76 -5.10 -13.77
C PRO A 60 -6.16 -4.66 -13.30
N ALA A 61 -6.32 -3.38 -13.01
CA ALA A 61 -7.61 -2.85 -12.60
C ALA A 61 -8.64 -2.98 -13.74
N THR A 62 -9.76 -3.65 -13.44
CA THR A 62 -10.88 -3.76 -14.36
C THR A 62 -11.65 -2.43 -14.37
N PRO A 63 -12.05 -1.91 -15.55
CA PRO A 63 -12.91 -0.72 -15.60
C PRO A 63 -14.16 -0.91 -14.75
N GLN A 64 -14.53 0.11 -13.98
CA GLN A 64 -15.65 0.04 -13.06
C GLN A 64 -16.95 -0.38 -13.73
N SER A 65 -17.18 0.05 -14.96
CA SER A 65 -18.37 -0.30 -15.74
C SER A 65 -18.48 -1.79 -16.09
N MET A 66 -17.38 -2.53 -16.01
CA MET A 66 -17.32 -3.95 -16.35
C MET A 66 -17.31 -4.87 -15.11
N ILE A 67 -17.36 -4.30 -13.93
CA ILE A 67 -17.35 -5.07 -12.68
C ILE A 67 -18.78 -5.53 -12.37
N PRO A 68 -19.04 -6.86 -12.24
CA PRO A 68 -20.35 -7.34 -11.85
C PRO A 68 -20.72 -6.89 -10.43
N HIS A 69 -21.93 -6.38 -10.28
CA HIS A 69 -22.45 -5.95 -8.98
C HIS A 69 -23.97 -5.92 -9.01
N ASP A 70 -24.60 -5.95 -7.82
CA ASP A 70 -26.02 -5.79 -7.68
C ASP A 70 -26.40 -4.29 -7.71
N PRO A 71 -27.68 -3.96 -8.07
CA PRO A 71 -28.07 -2.55 -8.16
C PRO A 71 -27.90 -1.73 -6.88
N ASP A 72 -27.98 -2.37 -5.72
CA ASP A 72 -27.86 -1.70 -4.43
C ASP A 72 -26.42 -1.65 -3.91
N ASP A 73 -25.48 -2.26 -4.62
CA ASP A 73 -24.08 -2.25 -4.23
C ASP A 73 -23.46 -0.87 -4.44
N VAL A 74 -22.56 -0.50 -3.53
CA VAL A 74 -21.75 0.69 -3.66
C VAL A 74 -20.43 0.32 -4.31
N LEU A 75 -20.11 0.99 -5.42
CA LEU A 75 -18.81 0.89 -6.06
C LEU A 75 -18.00 2.13 -5.74
N THR A 76 -16.82 1.94 -5.21
CA THR A 76 -15.92 3.05 -4.89
C THR A 76 -14.52 2.73 -5.38
N ILE A 77 -13.80 3.77 -5.79
CA ILE A 77 -12.40 3.65 -6.17
C ILE A 77 -11.56 3.85 -4.93
N ILE A 78 -10.66 2.92 -4.68
CA ILE A 78 -9.72 3.00 -3.58
C ILE A 78 -8.29 2.97 -4.08
N GLN A 79 -7.41 3.64 -3.36
CA GLN A 79 -5.99 3.69 -3.68
C GLN A 79 -5.18 2.99 -2.58
N ALA A 80 -4.17 2.26 -3.00
CA ALA A 80 -3.20 1.66 -2.11
C ALA A 80 -1.81 2.22 -2.42
N ASN A 81 -1.12 2.65 -1.39
CA ASN A 81 0.28 3.07 -1.47
C ASN A 81 1.10 2.11 -0.61
N THR A 82 1.71 1.12 -1.25
CA THR A 82 2.44 0.06 -0.54
C THR A 82 3.68 0.57 0.16
N ILE A 83 4.34 1.59 -0.38
CA ILE A 83 5.50 2.21 0.28
C ILE A 83 5.07 2.88 1.60
N GLN A 84 3.99 3.64 1.56
CA GLN A 84 3.43 4.27 2.77
C GLN A 84 2.97 3.22 3.78
N TYR A 85 2.34 2.16 3.32
CA TYR A 85 1.89 1.05 4.15
C TYR A 85 3.08 0.37 4.85
N ARG A 86 4.16 0.08 4.10
CA ARG A 86 5.38 -0.52 4.63
C ARG A 86 6.04 0.38 5.69
N SER A 87 6.07 1.68 5.45
CA SER A 87 6.67 2.62 6.40
C SER A 87 5.95 2.68 7.74
N LYS A 88 4.66 2.34 7.76
CA LYS A 88 3.85 2.32 8.99
C LYS A 88 3.83 0.95 9.69
N THR A 89 3.94 -0.14 8.93
CA THR A 89 3.76 -1.49 9.46
C THR A 89 5.06 -2.25 9.65
N ASP A 90 6.10 -1.91 8.91
CA ASP A 90 7.43 -2.52 9.01
C ASP A 90 8.43 -1.45 9.42
N THR A 91 8.54 -1.20 10.72
CA THR A 91 9.37 -0.14 11.27
C THR A 91 10.72 -0.64 11.80
N LYS A 92 10.99 -1.95 11.68
CA LYS A 92 12.24 -2.54 12.15
C LYS A 92 13.41 -2.06 11.29
N ALA A 93 14.40 -1.42 11.92
CA ALA A 93 15.60 -1.00 11.24
C ALA A 93 16.61 -2.15 11.15
N VAL A 94 17.30 -2.24 10.01
CA VAL A 94 18.43 -3.15 9.81
C VAL A 94 19.64 -2.34 9.39
N ARG A 95 20.83 -2.83 9.75
CA ARG A 95 22.09 -2.18 9.36
C ARG A 95 22.49 -2.65 7.95
N LYS A 96 22.94 -1.70 7.14
CA LYS A 96 23.51 -1.97 5.83
C LYS A 96 24.80 -1.17 5.68
N ASN A 97 25.88 -1.85 5.38
CA ASN A 97 27.16 -1.21 5.13
C ASN A 97 27.20 -0.65 3.71
N VAL A 98 27.57 0.62 3.59
CA VAL A 98 27.74 1.28 2.30
C VAL A 98 29.13 1.90 2.23
N SER A 99 29.66 2.03 1.02
CA SER A 99 30.97 2.65 0.78
C SER A 99 30.78 4.05 0.22
N LEU A 100 31.58 5.00 0.72
CA LEU A 100 31.61 6.37 0.25
C LEU A 100 33.06 6.75 -0.10
N PRO A 101 33.29 7.66 -1.06
CA PRO A 101 34.58 8.28 -1.21
C PRO A 101 35.00 8.96 0.10
N ALA A 102 36.29 8.87 0.43
CA ALA A 102 36.78 9.40 1.71
C ALA A 102 36.49 10.91 1.91
N TRP A 103 36.62 11.69 0.86
CA TRP A 103 36.36 13.15 0.94
C TRP A 103 34.89 13.44 1.27
N MET A 104 33.98 12.63 0.73
CA MET A 104 32.53 12.78 0.96
C MET A 104 32.16 12.42 2.40
N SER A 105 32.72 11.32 2.92
CA SER A 105 32.56 10.94 4.32
C SER A 105 33.09 12.03 5.25
N ASN A 106 34.26 12.57 4.97
CA ASN A 106 34.89 13.64 5.80
C ASN A 106 34.06 14.92 5.82
N LEU A 107 33.50 15.32 4.66
CA LEU A 107 32.65 16.51 4.61
C LEU A 107 31.31 16.29 5.31
N ALA A 108 30.74 15.11 5.20
CA ALA A 108 29.51 14.78 5.92
C ALA A 108 29.71 14.84 7.43
N ASP A 109 30.83 14.32 7.94
CA ASP A 109 31.15 14.37 9.35
C ASP A 109 31.34 15.82 9.83
N LYS A 110 32.05 16.64 9.04
CA LYS A 110 32.27 18.06 9.37
C LYS A 110 30.96 18.84 9.48
N ARG A 111 29.98 18.52 8.65
CA ARG A 111 28.68 19.19 8.61
C ARG A 111 27.63 18.55 9.55
N GLY A 112 28.00 17.51 10.28
CA GLY A 112 27.11 16.83 11.20
C GLY A 112 25.92 16.18 10.49
N ILE A 113 26.12 15.69 9.25
CA ILE A 113 25.05 15.09 8.47
C ILE A 113 24.75 13.67 8.98
N ASN A 114 23.46 13.38 9.20
CA ASN A 114 23.03 12.03 9.51
C ASN A 114 22.91 11.23 8.20
N CYS A 115 23.95 10.44 7.89
CA CYS A 115 24.03 9.67 6.65
C CYS A 115 22.92 8.62 6.54
N SER A 116 22.51 8.01 7.65
CA SER A 116 21.42 7.05 7.65
C SER A 116 20.12 7.69 7.20
N LYS A 117 19.80 8.88 7.70
CA LYS A 117 18.59 9.60 7.30
C LYS A 117 18.64 10.02 5.82
N VAL A 118 19.76 10.54 5.37
CA VAL A 118 19.94 10.93 3.96
C VAL A 118 19.78 9.74 3.04
N LEU A 119 20.36 8.59 3.40
CA LEU A 119 20.22 7.36 2.63
C LEU A 119 18.77 6.87 2.58
N GLN A 120 18.07 6.89 3.71
CA GLN A 120 16.66 6.50 3.77
C GLN A 120 15.80 7.40 2.88
N ASP A 121 16.01 8.71 2.94
CA ASP A 121 15.25 9.66 2.12
C ASP A 121 15.53 9.45 0.62
N ALA A 122 16.78 9.21 0.26
CA ALA A 122 17.16 8.94 -1.13
C ALA A 122 16.54 7.63 -1.65
N LEU A 123 16.59 6.57 -0.86
CA LEU A 123 16.00 5.28 -1.22
C LEU A 123 14.48 5.36 -1.33
N LEU A 124 13.84 6.10 -0.44
CA LEU A 124 12.40 6.32 -0.50
C LEU A 124 12.01 6.99 -1.83
N SER A 125 12.78 7.96 -2.27
CA SER A 125 12.56 8.62 -3.56
C SER A 125 12.75 7.67 -4.73
N VAL A 126 13.76 6.80 -4.69
CA VAL A 126 14.06 5.85 -5.76
C VAL A 126 13.03 4.73 -5.82
N LEU A 127 12.55 4.25 -4.67
CA LEU A 127 11.63 3.12 -4.56
C LEU A 127 10.16 3.50 -4.80
N SER A 128 9.84 4.77 -4.69
CA SER A 128 8.45 5.26 -4.84
C SER A 128 8.01 5.39 -6.29
#